data_9b0cb6f9ea5ce82acc4eb6c2103e0b90
#
_entry.id   9b0cb6f9ea5ce82acc4eb6c2103e0b90
#
_cell.length_a   1.000
_cell.length_b   1.000
_cell.length_c   1.000
_cell.angle_alpha   90.00
_cell.angle_beta   90.00
_cell.angle_gamma   90.00
#
_symmetry.space_group_name_H-M   'P 1'
#
loop_
_entity.id
_entity.type
_entity.pdbx_description
1 polymer ?
#
loop_
_entity_poly.entity_id
_entity_poly.type
_entity_poly.pdbx_seq_one_letter_code
_entity_poly.pdbx_strand_id
1 'polypeptide(L)'
;MCIRDRYKGDVGRLMSEVCRVSDKPVVIAGSIDSEDKITAAAQAGASAFTVGTAAFQDIFPADKEGLVPQIRSLMEIRSRAAKLSTTPRRIAVVAHNRRKAQLKAWVGRHLNTLFNQQIICTGGTGSMLREIYPKLNIERLQRGTRGGDQQLGALIATGELDAIIFFADPEANYSNDVDLIALTRLAILHDTPIVCSPAAADLVMLSFN
;
A
#
# COMPACT_ATOMS: atom_id res chain seq x y z
N MET A 1 7.28 32.68 -9.87
CA MET A 1 6.64 32.33 -11.15
C MET A 1 6.59 30.82 -11.28
N CYS A 2 5.40 30.25 -11.36
CA CYS A 2 5.19 28.80 -11.28
C CYS A 2 5.58 28.13 -12.62
N ILE A 3 6.28 27.01 -12.58
CA ILE A 3 6.64 26.21 -13.77
C ILE A 3 5.38 25.81 -14.55
N ARG A 4 4.26 25.61 -13.86
CA ARG A 4 2.97 25.26 -14.42
C ARG A 4 2.46 26.24 -15.48
N ASP A 5 2.69 27.54 -15.32
CA ASP A 5 2.19 28.56 -16.23
C ASP A 5 2.95 28.57 -17.56
N ARG A 6 4.10 27.88 -17.63
CA ARG A 6 4.94 27.76 -18.81
C ARG A 6 4.89 26.38 -19.47
N TYR A 7 4.43 25.35 -18.75
CA TYR A 7 4.34 24.01 -19.31
C TYR A 7 3.02 23.83 -20.05
N LYS A 8 3.10 23.61 -21.35
CA LYS A 8 1.92 23.45 -22.23
C LYS A 8 1.46 22.00 -22.38
N GLY A 9 2.07 21.05 -21.66
CA GLY A 9 1.73 19.63 -21.70
C GLY A 9 0.81 19.20 -20.57
N ASP A 10 0.59 17.88 -20.47
CA ASP A 10 -0.17 17.26 -19.40
C ASP A 10 0.62 17.30 -18.08
N VAL A 11 0.16 18.16 -17.15
CA VAL A 11 0.77 18.35 -15.84
C VAL A 11 0.66 17.08 -14.96
N GLY A 12 -0.44 16.34 -15.07
CA GLY A 12 -0.64 15.10 -14.31
C GLY A 12 0.39 14.04 -14.70
N ARG A 13 0.61 13.88 -16.00
CA ARG A 13 1.65 12.97 -16.53
C ARG A 13 3.04 13.40 -16.12
N LEU A 14 3.35 14.71 -16.15
CA LEU A 14 4.64 15.21 -15.69
C LEU A 14 4.86 14.91 -14.19
N MET A 15 3.87 15.17 -13.35
CA MET A 15 3.94 14.88 -11.92
C MET A 15 4.20 13.38 -11.68
N SER A 16 3.46 12.50 -12.35
CA SER A 16 3.61 11.05 -12.21
C SER A 16 5.02 10.58 -12.65
N GLU A 17 5.54 11.09 -13.77
CA GLU A 17 6.89 10.73 -14.23
C GLU A 17 7.97 11.21 -13.25
N VAL A 18 7.87 12.43 -12.72
CA VAL A 18 8.82 12.94 -11.73
C VAL A 18 8.78 12.11 -10.45
N CYS A 19 7.59 11.78 -9.95
CA CYS A 19 7.45 10.95 -8.75
C CYS A 19 7.99 9.53 -8.97
N ARG A 20 7.80 8.96 -10.16
CA ARG A 20 8.26 7.62 -10.52
C ARG A 20 9.78 7.50 -10.61
N VAL A 21 10.48 8.52 -11.12
CA VAL A 21 11.94 8.47 -11.35
C VAL A 21 12.75 9.01 -10.18
N SER A 22 12.10 9.70 -9.24
CA SER A 22 12.79 10.29 -8.08
C SER A 22 12.94 9.24 -6.97
N ASP A 23 14.15 9.07 -6.49
CA ASP A 23 14.51 8.31 -5.27
C ASP A 23 14.28 9.13 -3.98
N LYS A 24 13.85 10.38 -4.11
CA LYS A 24 13.62 11.31 -2.98
C LYS A 24 12.16 11.73 -2.90
N PRO A 25 11.70 12.14 -1.70
CA PRO A 25 10.35 12.69 -1.55
C PRO A 25 10.11 13.87 -2.50
N VAL A 26 9.01 13.80 -3.26
CA VAL A 26 8.62 14.85 -4.20
C VAL A 26 7.55 15.73 -3.58
N VAL A 27 7.77 17.04 -3.57
CA VAL A 27 6.81 18.04 -3.10
C VAL A 27 6.26 18.80 -4.30
N ILE A 28 4.95 18.74 -4.52
CA ILE A 28 4.28 19.51 -5.57
C ILE A 28 3.96 20.92 -5.05
N ALA A 29 4.51 21.92 -5.71
CA ALA A 29 4.32 23.32 -5.36
C ALA A 29 3.70 24.10 -6.52
N GLY A 30 2.77 25.00 -6.18
CA GLY A 30 2.18 25.97 -7.11
C GLY A 30 0.72 25.68 -7.47
N SER A 31 -0.11 26.72 -7.27
CA SER A 31 -1.52 26.80 -7.69
C SER A 31 -2.39 25.59 -7.31
N ILE A 32 -2.17 25.00 -6.14
CA ILE A 32 -3.07 23.99 -5.56
C ILE A 32 -4.26 24.75 -4.92
N ASP A 33 -5.37 24.80 -5.66
CA ASP A 33 -6.55 25.61 -5.33
C ASP A 33 -7.87 24.80 -5.44
N SER A 34 -7.78 23.48 -5.58
CA SER A 34 -8.95 22.60 -5.67
C SER A 34 -8.66 21.19 -5.16
N GLU A 35 -9.73 20.48 -4.78
CA GLU A 35 -9.67 19.06 -4.38
C GLU A 35 -9.10 18.17 -5.49
N ASP A 36 -9.49 18.44 -6.76
CA ASP A 36 -8.98 17.67 -7.91
C ASP A 36 -7.46 17.76 -8.05
N LYS A 37 -6.89 18.95 -7.80
CA LYS A 37 -5.43 19.13 -7.88
C LYS A 37 -4.69 18.45 -6.73
N ILE A 38 -5.28 18.44 -5.53
CA ILE A 38 -4.76 17.69 -4.38
C ILE A 38 -4.80 16.19 -4.69
N THR A 39 -5.93 15.72 -5.22
CA THR A 39 -6.11 14.32 -5.62
C THR A 39 -5.14 13.92 -6.72
N ALA A 40 -4.96 14.76 -7.74
CA ALA A 40 -4.00 14.51 -8.83
C ALA A 40 -2.55 14.45 -8.33
N ALA A 41 -2.16 15.34 -7.41
CA ALA A 41 -0.82 15.31 -6.80
C ALA A 41 -0.61 14.01 -5.99
N ALA A 42 -1.61 13.62 -5.23
CA ALA A 42 -1.60 12.38 -4.48
C ALA A 42 -1.52 11.15 -5.40
N GLN A 43 -2.35 11.06 -6.45
CA GLN A 43 -2.34 9.97 -7.44
C GLN A 43 -1.03 9.88 -8.23
N ALA A 44 -0.36 11.01 -8.42
CA ALA A 44 0.97 11.05 -9.03
C ALA A 44 2.08 10.48 -8.13
N GLY A 45 1.79 10.18 -6.86
CA GLY A 45 2.76 9.68 -5.88
C GLY A 45 3.54 10.78 -5.16
N ALA A 46 3.05 12.01 -5.15
CA ALA A 46 3.71 13.09 -4.41
C ALA A 46 3.69 12.85 -2.90
N SER A 47 4.83 13.08 -2.26
CA SER A 47 4.97 12.92 -0.79
C SER A 47 4.32 14.07 -0.02
N ALA A 48 4.23 15.25 -0.63
CA ALA A 48 3.60 16.43 -0.07
C ALA A 48 3.18 17.43 -1.18
N PHE A 49 2.37 18.40 -0.81
CA PHE A 49 2.04 19.55 -1.64
C PHE A 49 1.99 20.83 -0.82
N THR A 50 2.07 21.98 -1.48
CA THR A 50 1.95 23.28 -0.83
C THR A 50 0.69 24.00 -1.29
N VAL A 51 -0.04 24.62 -0.36
CA VAL A 51 -1.15 25.52 -0.65
C VAL A 51 -0.75 26.92 -0.20
N GLY A 52 -0.87 27.87 -1.09
CA GLY A 52 -0.58 29.28 -0.82
C GLY A 52 -1.84 30.10 -0.59
N THR A 53 -2.07 31.09 -1.43
CA THR A 53 -3.16 32.07 -1.33
C THR A 53 -4.56 31.46 -1.29
N ALA A 54 -4.76 30.29 -1.88
CA ALA A 54 -6.05 29.59 -1.89
C ALA A 54 -6.61 29.31 -0.48
N ALA A 55 -5.74 29.07 0.50
CA ALA A 55 -6.15 28.89 1.90
C ALA A 55 -6.66 30.19 2.57
N PHE A 56 -6.30 31.35 2.03
CA PHE A 56 -6.73 32.66 2.53
C PHE A 56 -7.88 33.26 1.74
N GLN A 57 -8.33 32.60 0.69
CA GLN A 57 -9.37 33.07 -0.23
C GLN A 57 -10.68 32.27 -0.12
N ASP A 58 -10.82 31.47 0.93
CA ASP A 58 -12.00 30.62 1.20
C ASP A 58 -12.42 29.75 0.00
N ILE A 59 -11.46 29.23 -0.76
CA ILE A 59 -11.70 28.46 -1.99
C ILE A 59 -12.14 27.02 -1.67
N PHE A 60 -11.64 26.45 -0.57
CA PHE A 60 -11.95 25.07 -0.21
C PHE A 60 -13.30 24.97 0.51
N PRO A 61 -14.09 23.91 0.29
CA PRO A 61 -15.39 23.74 0.92
C PRO A 61 -15.24 23.68 2.45
N ALA A 62 -15.83 24.64 3.15
CA ALA A 62 -15.83 24.73 4.60
C ALA A 62 -17.15 25.30 5.11
N ASP A 63 -17.58 24.89 6.31
CA ASP A 63 -18.83 25.35 6.91
C ASP A 63 -18.82 26.82 7.32
N LYS A 64 -17.64 27.42 7.43
CA LYS A 64 -17.41 28.82 7.84
C LYS A 64 -16.23 29.42 7.08
N GLU A 65 -16.26 30.72 6.90
CA GLU A 65 -15.15 31.49 6.35
C GLU A 65 -13.98 31.58 7.34
N GLY A 66 -12.78 31.75 6.79
CA GLY A 66 -11.54 31.97 7.53
C GLY A 66 -10.54 30.84 7.49
N LEU A 67 -9.32 31.13 7.88
CA LEU A 67 -8.17 30.26 7.70
C LEU A 67 -8.31 28.89 8.41
N VAL A 68 -8.83 28.86 9.63
CA VAL A 68 -8.94 27.63 10.41
C VAL A 68 -9.91 26.60 9.78
N PRO A 69 -11.13 26.99 9.36
CA PRO A 69 -12.00 26.11 8.58
C PRO A 69 -11.37 25.64 7.26
N GLN A 70 -10.66 26.51 6.56
CA GLN A 70 -9.97 26.16 5.31
C GLN A 70 -8.85 25.11 5.52
N ILE A 71 -8.04 25.27 6.58
CA ILE A 71 -7.02 24.27 6.94
C ILE A 71 -7.67 22.94 7.30
N ARG A 72 -8.76 22.93 8.05
CA ARG A 72 -9.49 21.70 8.40
C ARG A 72 -10.00 21.00 7.14
N SER A 73 -10.63 21.72 6.24
CA SER A 73 -11.09 21.20 4.95
C SER A 73 -9.93 20.61 4.13
N LEU A 74 -8.80 21.31 4.04
CA LEU A 74 -7.59 20.82 3.38
C LEU A 74 -7.09 19.51 3.97
N MET A 75 -7.11 19.35 5.29
CA MET A 75 -6.68 18.12 5.95
C MET A 75 -7.64 16.95 5.65
N GLU A 76 -8.94 17.22 5.58
CA GLU A 76 -9.94 16.22 5.19
C GLU A 76 -9.79 15.82 3.72
N ILE A 77 -9.62 16.79 2.81
CA ILE A 77 -9.36 16.55 1.38
C ILE A 77 -8.08 15.73 1.22
N ARG A 78 -6.99 16.12 1.91
CA ARG A 78 -5.73 15.35 1.91
C ARG A 78 -5.94 13.92 2.35
N SER A 79 -6.72 13.69 3.42
CA SER A 79 -6.98 12.35 3.94
C SER A 79 -7.77 11.51 2.95
N ARG A 80 -8.75 12.10 2.25
CA ARG A 80 -9.49 11.43 1.17
C ARG A 80 -8.57 11.14 -0.03
N ALA A 81 -7.79 12.12 -0.48
CA ALA A 81 -6.87 12.00 -1.59
C ALA A 81 -5.77 10.95 -1.32
N ALA A 82 -5.24 10.88 -0.11
CA ALA A 82 -4.28 9.86 0.29
C ALA A 82 -4.86 8.45 0.19
N LYS A 83 -6.13 8.25 0.54
CA LYS A 83 -6.82 6.96 0.37
C LYS A 83 -7.04 6.58 -1.10
N LEU A 84 -7.17 7.57 -1.99
CA LEU A 84 -7.31 7.36 -3.44
C LEU A 84 -5.97 7.20 -4.16
N SER A 85 -4.89 7.65 -3.55
CA SER A 85 -3.54 7.76 -4.13
C SER A 85 -2.66 6.56 -3.88
N THR A 86 -3.05 5.64 -3.05
CA THR A 86 -2.23 4.46 -2.83
C THR A 86 -2.28 3.59 -4.08
N THR A 87 -1.22 3.62 -4.89
CA THR A 87 -0.89 2.49 -5.77
C THR A 87 -1.09 1.25 -4.92
N PRO A 88 -1.94 0.29 -5.34
CA PRO A 88 -2.20 -0.89 -4.54
C PRO A 88 -0.86 -1.53 -4.16
N ARG A 89 -0.57 -1.62 -2.87
CA ARG A 89 0.63 -2.30 -2.43
C ARG A 89 0.48 -3.79 -2.65
N ARG A 90 1.57 -4.43 -3.02
CA ARG A 90 1.63 -5.87 -3.24
C ARG A 90 2.06 -6.55 -1.95
N ILE A 91 1.11 -7.15 -1.26
CA ILE A 91 1.31 -7.76 0.06
C ILE A 91 1.20 -9.27 -0.07
N ALA A 92 2.26 -9.99 0.22
CA ALA A 92 2.19 -11.43 0.33
C ALA A 92 1.51 -11.83 1.64
N VAL A 93 0.46 -12.66 1.55
CA VAL A 93 -0.31 -13.16 2.69
C VAL A 93 -0.32 -14.69 2.65
N VAL A 94 0.44 -15.30 3.55
CA VAL A 94 0.71 -16.74 3.57
C VAL A 94 0.49 -17.30 4.97
N ALA A 95 0.08 -18.56 5.07
CA ALA A 95 0.00 -19.25 6.35
C ALA A 95 0.29 -20.75 6.20
N HIS A 96 0.92 -21.32 7.20
CA HIS A 96 0.94 -22.75 7.41
C HIS A 96 -0.49 -23.30 7.61
N ASN A 97 -0.71 -24.57 7.28
CA ASN A 97 -2.05 -25.15 7.30
C ASN A 97 -2.78 -24.99 8.64
N ARG A 98 -2.09 -25.20 9.77
CA ARG A 98 -2.64 -25.03 11.12
C ARG A 98 -2.97 -23.59 11.48
N ARG A 99 -2.38 -22.61 10.78
CA ARG A 99 -2.58 -21.16 11.01
C ARG A 99 -3.61 -20.52 10.10
N LYS A 100 -4.16 -21.24 9.13
CA LYS A 100 -5.15 -20.69 8.17
C LYS A 100 -6.40 -20.14 8.83
N ALA A 101 -6.92 -20.78 9.88
CA ALA A 101 -8.07 -20.26 10.61
C ALA A 101 -7.77 -18.90 11.27
N GLN A 102 -6.58 -18.78 11.87
CA GLN A 102 -6.13 -17.51 12.46
C GLN A 102 -5.92 -16.43 11.39
N LEU A 103 -5.32 -16.77 10.25
CA LEU A 103 -5.15 -15.85 9.11
C LEU A 103 -6.51 -15.38 8.58
N LYS A 104 -7.48 -16.28 8.40
CA LYS A 104 -8.84 -15.93 7.99
C LYS A 104 -9.46 -14.87 8.92
N ALA A 105 -9.40 -15.10 10.23
CA ALA A 105 -9.94 -14.16 11.22
C ALA A 105 -9.19 -12.80 11.16
N TRP A 106 -7.89 -12.84 10.98
CA TRP A 106 -7.06 -11.65 10.83
C TRP A 106 -7.42 -10.85 9.57
N VAL A 107 -7.53 -11.49 8.40
CA VAL A 107 -7.97 -10.85 7.15
C VAL A 107 -9.35 -10.21 7.32
N GLY A 108 -10.28 -10.89 8.00
CA GLY A 108 -11.62 -10.36 8.29
C GLY A 108 -11.59 -9.04 9.08
N ARG A 109 -10.65 -8.87 10.01
CA ARG A 109 -10.49 -7.61 10.76
C ARG A 109 -9.91 -6.47 9.93
N HIS A 110 -9.09 -6.79 8.92
CA HIS A 110 -8.37 -5.83 8.10
C HIS A 110 -8.95 -5.64 6.69
N LEU A 111 -10.19 -6.09 6.44
CA LEU A 111 -10.81 -6.05 5.11
C LEU A 111 -10.76 -4.65 4.47
N ASN A 112 -11.09 -3.61 5.24
CA ASN A 112 -11.14 -2.23 4.70
C ASN A 112 -9.79 -1.76 4.15
N THR A 113 -8.70 -2.10 4.82
CA THR A 113 -7.34 -1.77 4.36
C THR A 113 -6.92 -2.66 3.19
N LEU A 114 -7.21 -3.96 3.29
CA LEU A 114 -6.82 -4.96 2.29
C LEU A 114 -7.59 -4.83 0.97
N PHE A 115 -8.78 -4.24 0.95
CA PHE A 115 -9.54 -4.02 -0.29
C PHE A 115 -8.80 -3.17 -1.31
N ASN A 116 -7.97 -2.25 -0.85
CA ASN A 116 -7.21 -1.34 -1.70
C ASN A 116 -5.82 -1.89 -2.08
N GLN A 117 -5.50 -3.14 -1.70
CA GLN A 117 -4.20 -3.76 -1.91
C GLN A 117 -4.29 -4.93 -2.91
N GLN A 118 -3.17 -5.26 -3.53
CA GLN A 118 -2.99 -6.51 -4.26
C GLN A 118 -2.41 -7.55 -3.30
N ILE A 119 -3.20 -8.60 -3.03
CA ILE A 119 -2.83 -9.65 -2.09
C ILE A 119 -2.26 -10.83 -2.87
N ILE A 120 -1.05 -11.23 -2.56
CA ILE A 120 -0.37 -12.37 -3.19
C ILE A 120 -0.38 -13.53 -2.21
N CYS A 121 -0.90 -14.68 -2.63
CA CYS A 121 -1.04 -15.86 -1.79
C CYS A 121 -0.52 -17.12 -2.46
N THR A 122 0.08 -18.02 -1.68
CA THR A 122 0.28 -19.40 -2.14
C THR A 122 -1.05 -20.12 -2.37
N GLY A 123 -1.06 -21.12 -3.25
CA GLY A 123 -2.28 -21.72 -3.80
C GLY A 123 -3.32 -22.14 -2.78
N GLY A 124 -2.91 -22.71 -1.64
CA GLY A 124 -3.85 -23.15 -0.59
C GLY A 124 -4.48 -22.00 0.18
N THR A 125 -3.70 -20.99 0.54
CA THR A 125 -4.16 -19.78 1.23
C THR A 125 -5.04 -18.94 0.30
N GLY A 126 -4.59 -18.74 -0.94
CA GLY A 126 -5.33 -17.96 -1.91
C GLY A 126 -6.68 -18.55 -2.29
N SER A 127 -6.79 -19.89 -2.41
CA SER A 127 -8.09 -20.55 -2.67
C SER A 127 -9.07 -20.30 -1.52
N MET A 128 -8.63 -20.50 -0.27
CA MET A 128 -9.44 -20.27 0.91
C MET A 128 -9.92 -18.81 1.02
N LEU A 129 -9.01 -17.85 0.82
CA LEU A 129 -9.36 -16.43 0.96
C LEU A 129 -10.29 -15.95 -0.16
N ARG A 130 -10.11 -16.42 -1.41
CA ARG A 130 -11.02 -16.10 -2.53
C ARG A 130 -12.45 -16.62 -2.31
N GLU A 131 -12.57 -17.79 -1.73
CA GLU A 131 -13.87 -18.37 -1.39
C GLU A 131 -14.61 -17.55 -0.33
N ILE A 132 -13.89 -17.11 0.72
CA ILE A 132 -14.48 -16.41 1.87
C ILE A 132 -14.65 -14.91 1.59
N TYR A 133 -13.70 -14.31 0.90
CA TYR A 133 -13.62 -12.88 0.61
C TYR A 133 -13.48 -12.62 -0.90
N PRO A 134 -14.51 -12.92 -1.71
CA PRO A 134 -14.43 -12.89 -3.18
C PRO A 134 -14.16 -11.51 -3.79
N LYS A 135 -14.35 -10.44 -3.00
CA LYS A 135 -14.09 -9.05 -3.43
C LYS A 135 -12.65 -8.61 -3.24
N LEU A 136 -11.81 -9.37 -2.54
CA LEU A 136 -10.38 -9.03 -2.39
C LEU A 136 -9.64 -9.29 -3.72
N ASN A 137 -8.74 -8.38 -4.06
CA ASN A 137 -7.85 -8.54 -5.20
C ASN A 137 -6.72 -9.52 -4.84
N ILE A 138 -6.93 -10.81 -5.10
CA ILE A 138 -5.99 -11.87 -4.74
C ILE A 138 -5.32 -12.44 -5.98
N GLU A 139 -4.02 -12.32 -6.09
CA GLU A 139 -3.17 -13.09 -7.00
C GLU A 139 -2.78 -14.41 -6.34
N ARG A 140 -3.01 -15.52 -7.01
CA ARG A 140 -2.74 -16.84 -6.48
C ARG A 140 -1.54 -17.47 -7.17
N LEU A 141 -0.49 -17.69 -6.42
CA LEU A 141 0.68 -18.47 -6.82
C LEU A 141 0.38 -19.98 -6.80
N GLN A 142 1.37 -20.78 -7.15
CA GLN A 142 1.32 -22.24 -6.99
C GLN A 142 1.17 -22.61 -5.49
N ARG A 143 0.79 -23.87 -5.22
CA ARG A 143 0.87 -24.38 -3.84
C ARG A 143 2.33 -24.39 -3.38
N GLY A 144 2.60 -24.16 -2.08
CA GLY A 144 3.95 -24.20 -1.53
C GLY A 144 4.69 -25.48 -1.95
N THR A 145 4.10 -26.65 -1.75
CA THR A 145 4.62 -27.96 -2.18
C THR A 145 4.84 -28.12 -3.70
N ARG A 146 4.48 -27.14 -4.49
CA ARG A 146 4.65 -27.10 -5.96
C ARG A 146 5.39 -25.85 -6.44
N GLY A 147 6.21 -25.27 -5.59
CA GLY A 147 7.04 -24.10 -5.92
C GLY A 147 6.39 -22.75 -5.71
N GLY A 148 5.27 -22.66 -4.95
CA GLY A 148 4.65 -21.37 -4.62
C GLY A 148 5.52 -20.50 -3.70
N ASP A 149 6.33 -21.11 -2.87
CA ASP A 149 7.34 -20.47 -2.04
C ASP A 149 8.51 -19.92 -2.87
N GLN A 150 8.98 -20.66 -3.90
CA GLN A 150 9.98 -20.18 -4.85
C GLN A 150 9.47 -19.01 -5.68
N GLN A 151 8.19 -19.04 -6.12
CA GLN A 151 7.58 -17.91 -6.78
C GLN A 151 7.53 -16.67 -5.88
N LEU A 152 7.21 -16.86 -4.59
CA LEU A 152 7.24 -15.78 -3.59
C LEU A 152 8.67 -15.25 -3.40
N GLY A 153 9.65 -16.13 -3.33
CA GLY A 153 11.07 -15.76 -3.27
C GLY A 153 11.52 -14.94 -4.50
N ALA A 154 11.06 -15.29 -5.69
CA ALA A 154 11.33 -14.54 -6.90
C ALA A 154 10.75 -13.11 -6.84
N LEU A 155 9.52 -12.96 -6.35
CA LEU A 155 8.88 -11.64 -6.18
C LEU A 155 9.61 -10.77 -5.13
N ILE A 156 10.18 -11.37 -4.08
CA ILE A 156 11.05 -10.67 -3.14
C ILE A 156 12.32 -10.18 -3.85
N ALA A 157 12.97 -11.09 -4.57
CA ALA A 157 14.25 -10.81 -5.24
C ALA A 157 14.14 -9.75 -6.35
N THR A 158 12.98 -9.62 -6.97
CA THR A 158 12.70 -8.59 -7.98
C THR A 158 12.15 -7.28 -7.40
N GLY A 159 11.98 -7.18 -6.07
CA GLY A 159 11.45 -5.98 -5.42
C GLY A 159 9.97 -5.73 -5.72
N GLU A 160 9.22 -6.78 -6.02
CA GLU A 160 7.82 -6.69 -6.38
C GLU A 160 6.85 -6.82 -5.19
N LEU A 161 7.36 -6.88 -3.97
CA LEU A 161 6.56 -6.98 -2.75
C LEU A 161 6.86 -5.83 -1.80
N ASP A 162 5.81 -5.20 -1.29
CA ASP A 162 5.90 -4.15 -0.27
C ASP A 162 5.96 -4.72 1.16
N ALA A 163 5.40 -5.91 1.39
CA ALA A 163 5.46 -6.60 2.67
C ALA A 163 5.09 -8.08 2.56
N ILE A 164 5.53 -8.87 3.53
CA ILE A 164 5.22 -10.28 3.66
C ILE A 164 4.61 -10.54 5.03
N ILE A 165 3.39 -11.05 5.05
CA ILE A 165 2.66 -11.47 6.24
C ILE A 165 2.56 -12.99 6.21
N PHE A 166 3.39 -13.66 6.99
CA PHE A 166 3.51 -15.10 7.01
C PHE A 166 3.09 -15.64 8.39
N PHE A 167 1.88 -16.19 8.51
CA PHE A 167 1.44 -16.82 9.76
C PHE A 167 2.12 -18.18 9.93
N ALA A 168 3.30 -18.13 10.54
CA ALA A 168 4.13 -19.30 10.82
C ALA A 168 3.51 -20.16 11.92
N ASP A 169 3.67 -21.47 11.80
CA ASP A 169 3.37 -22.43 12.85
C ASP A 169 4.67 -22.77 13.58
N PRO A 170 4.84 -22.36 14.85
CA PRO A 170 6.08 -22.61 15.59
C PRO A 170 6.29 -24.08 15.94
N GLU A 171 5.26 -24.90 15.77
CA GLU A 171 5.32 -26.37 16.00
C GLU A 171 5.43 -27.14 14.68
N ALA A 172 5.62 -26.45 13.55
CA ALA A 172 5.81 -27.12 12.26
C ALA A 172 7.13 -27.90 12.25
N ASN A 173 7.11 -29.11 11.72
CA ASN A 173 8.31 -29.92 11.57
C ASN A 173 9.29 -29.25 10.60
N TYR A 174 10.59 -29.45 10.83
CA TYR A 174 11.75 -28.86 10.10
C TYR A 174 11.65 -28.83 8.57
N SER A 175 10.85 -29.69 7.94
CA SER A 175 10.66 -29.70 6.49
C SER A 175 9.87 -28.47 5.95
N ASN A 176 9.09 -27.81 6.78
CA ASN A 176 8.35 -26.58 6.40
C ASN A 176 9.04 -25.29 6.87
N ASP A 177 10.02 -25.40 7.77
CA ASP A 177 10.79 -24.25 8.26
C ASP A 177 11.84 -23.79 7.24
N VAL A 178 12.30 -24.68 6.36
CA VAL A 178 13.30 -24.36 5.33
C VAL A 178 12.77 -23.27 4.40
N ASP A 179 11.50 -23.31 4.02
CA ASP A 179 10.87 -22.33 3.15
C ASP A 179 10.79 -20.96 3.83
N LEU A 180 10.41 -20.92 5.12
CA LEU A 180 10.34 -19.67 5.88
C LEU A 180 11.74 -19.06 6.08
N ILE A 181 12.75 -19.87 6.39
CA ILE A 181 14.15 -19.43 6.55
C ILE A 181 14.66 -18.82 5.24
N ALA A 182 14.42 -19.49 4.10
CA ALA A 182 14.81 -19.00 2.79
C ALA A 182 14.13 -17.67 2.44
N LEU A 183 12.82 -17.55 2.66
CA LEU A 183 12.06 -16.33 2.44
C LEU A 183 12.52 -15.19 3.36
N THR A 184 12.79 -15.49 4.63
CA THR A 184 13.28 -14.49 5.60
C THR A 184 14.66 -13.97 5.19
N ARG A 185 15.56 -14.85 4.73
CA ARG A 185 16.89 -14.44 4.22
C ARG A 185 16.76 -13.51 3.01
N LEU A 186 15.89 -13.84 2.06
CA LEU A 186 15.64 -12.99 0.90
C LEU A 186 15.02 -11.65 1.30
N ALA A 187 14.05 -11.66 2.22
CA ALA A 187 13.42 -10.45 2.70
C ALA A 187 14.42 -9.50 3.37
N ILE A 188 15.35 -10.04 4.18
CA ILE A 188 16.43 -9.24 4.79
C ILE A 188 17.38 -8.69 3.71
N LEU A 189 17.76 -9.50 2.72
CA LEU A 189 18.67 -9.10 1.65
C LEU A 189 18.10 -7.98 0.79
N HIS A 190 16.78 -7.97 0.55
CA HIS A 190 16.07 -7.02 -0.31
C HIS A 190 15.31 -5.94 0.47
N ASP A 191 15.55 -5.82 1.79
CA ASP A 191 14.91 -4.83 2.68
C ASP A 191 13.37 -4.87 2.61
N THR A 192 12.80 -6.06 2.43
CA THR A 192 11.35 -6.28 2.36
C THR A 192 10.82 -6.64 3.74
N PRO A 193 9.87 -5.89 4.32
CA PRO A 193 9.29 -6.21 5.62
C PRO A 193 8.66 -7.61 5.63
N ILE A 194 9.07 -8.46 6.58
CA ILE A 194 8.47 -9.78 6.81
C ILE A 194 8.05 -9.92 8.27
N VAL A 195 6.82 -10.36 8.50
CA VAL A 195 6.27 -10.58 9.85
C VAL A 195 5.61 -11.96 9.95
N CYS A 196 5.85 -12.64 11.09
CA CYS A 196 5.46 -14.03 11.27
C CYS A 196 4.37 -14.24 12.33
N SER A 197 3.84 -13.17 12.92
CA SER A 197 2.79 -13.25 13.94
C SER A 197 1.64 -12.27 13.67
N PRO A 198 0.42 -12.54 14.16
CA PRO A 198 -0.71 -11.62 14.03
C PRO A 198 -0.43 -10.23 14.59
N ALA A 199 0.19 -10.15 15.77
CA ALA A 199 0.49 -8.87 16.42
C ALA A 199 1.45 -8.00 15.59
N ALA A 200 2.50 -8.62 15.01
CA ALA A 200 3.41 -7.91 14.12
C ALA A 200 2.71 -7.54 12.79
N ALA A 201 1.83 -8.39 12.28
CA ALA A 201 1.03 -8.09 11.10
C ALA A 201 0.07 -6.90 11.33
N ASP A 202 -0.52 -6.77 12.53
CA ASP A 202 -1.35 -5.63 12.90
C ASP A 202 -0.54 -4.32 12.85
N LEU A 203 0.73 -4.32 13.31
CA LEU A 203 1.62 -3.16 13.22
C LEU A 203 1.95 -2.78 11.77
N VAL A 204 2.21 -3.76 10.91
CA VAL A 204 2.45 -3.52 9.48
C VAL A 204 1.23 -2.90 8.82
N MET A 205 0.01 -3.36 9.17
CA MET A 205 -1.23 -2.81 8.61
C MET A 205 -1.47 -1.35 8.98
N LEU A 206 -0.92 -0.85 10.09
CA LEU A 206 -1.00 0.58 10.44
C LEU A 206 -0.28 1.47 9.42
N SER A 207 0.76 0.96 8.76
CA SER A 207 1.50 1.70 7.72
C SER A 207 0.77 1.79 6.38
N PHE A 208 -0.33 1.05 6.21
CA PHE A 208 -1.15 1.02 4.99
C PHE A 208 -2.48 1.81 5.13
N ASN A 209 -2.71 2.45 6.29
CA ASN A 209 -3.92 3.26 6.56
C ASN A 209 -3.73 4.75 6.22
#